data_49f3a8f7b89058135e2e3548571295e5
#
_entry.id   49f3a8f7b89058135e2e3548571295e5
#
_cell.length_a   1.000
_cell.length_b   1.000
_cell.length_c   1.000
_cell.angle_alpha   90.00
_cell.angle_beta   90.00
_cell.angle_gamma   90.00
#
_symmetry.space_group_name_H-M   'P 1'
#
loop_
_entity.id
_entity.type
_entity.pdbx_description
1 polymer ?
#
loop_
_entity_poly.entity_id
_entity_poly.type
_entity_poly.pdbx_seq_one_letter_code
_entity_poly.pdbx_strand_id
1 'polypeptide(L)'
;MKKLFVFVFFVFFLIVVSNIAVRCCAAADTAVLAEVNGEVINEDALYERIKAIHRYKPQIRPEDGAGSIKILDIVEEMIDERLIIQDAYRVELDRSADFTKKIESFVTTQSIIRLRKEVILDKINISDQDILDYFKERYEKDGPAPEGMFKKVEARIRKNLRKEKEKELSANFISELRKQADIWIDRDLINLLDPEKNYTGKKSVVANVNDDMIPLDDFLHDLKQAAQKRPKTHPLLKNNGYPEKMQPKLKEKILDNLIAFKLIDQEALRRNYVNESAFMDMVKKRKERLLINEFKAKLIYPLTIPTENELTQYYREHINDYKKGYEVWFREMIFNARKDAEKALKELKQGAGFEFLGARVSERWMPRQRNVWVNADSFSPAIRKELNRLKPGETSNVIADGKQYKIIKLKGKRGGKPLKFFRVVDTLRKIVGQNNFDKVLSKYLAKLRKRSKIKINKKVLKQIEEKYQTKNIR
;
A
#
# COMPACT_ATOMS: atom_id res chain seq x y z
N MET A 1 21.71 16.26 34.36
CA MET A 1 20.43 16.79 33.92
C MET A 1 19.81 16.08 32.69
N LYS A 2 20.62 15.42 31.81
CA LYS A 2 20.11 14.71 30.58
C LYS A 2 19.21 13.47 30.85
N LYS A 3 19.34 12.81 32.01
CA LYS A 3 18.47 11.64 32.36
C LYS A 3 17.08 12.03 32.90
N LEU A 4 16.87 13.26 33.30
CA LEU A 4 15.61 13.73 33.88
C LEU A 4 14.59 14.12 32.79
N PHE A 5 15.05 14.57 31.61
CA PHE A 5 14.17 14.99 30.53
C PHE A 5 13.51 13.81 29.79
N VAL A 6 14.25 12.70 29.62
CA VAL A 6 13.69 11.45 29.04
C VAL A 6 12.68 10.80 30.00
N PHE A 7 12.90 10.91 31.31
CA PHE A 7 12.00 10.36 32.33
C PHE A 7 10.71 11.16 32.48
N VAL A 8 10.75 12.48 32.30
CA VAL A 8 9.55 13.35 32.34
C VAL A 8 8.65 13.10 31.12
N PHE A 9 9.22 12.83 29.94
CA PHE A 9 8.43 12.49 28.74
C PHE A 9 7.77 11.11 28.85
N PHE A 10 8.43 10.16 29.53
CA PHE A 10 7.89 8.80 29.75
C PHE A 10 6.80 8.77 30.84
N VAL A 11 6.95 9.59 31.90
CA VAL A 11 5.97 9.69 32.99
C VAL A 11 4.72 10.45 32.55
N PHE A 12 4.84 11.48 31.69
CA PHE A 12 3.67 12.20 31.17
C PHE A 12 2.85 11.32 30.19
N PHE A 13 3.49 10.38 29.49
CA PHE A 13 2.83 9.43 28.60
C PHE A 13 2.06 8.33 29.38
N LEU A 14 2.54 7.94 30.56
CA LEU A 14 1.90 6.96 31.43
C LEU A 14 0.70 7.53 32.21
N ILE A 15 0.70 8.83 32.54
CA ILE A 15 -0.40 9.49 33.28
C ILE A 15 -1.60 9.81 32.36
N VAL A 16 -1.36 9.99 31.04
CA VAL A 16 -2.45 10.22 30.07
C VAL A 16 -3.25 8.95 29.77
N VAL A 17 -2.70 7.76 30.01
CA VAL A 17 -3.40 6.48 29.79
C VAL A 17 -4.33 6.13 30.95
N SER A 18 -4.12 6.67 32.16
CA SER A 18 -4.91 6.32 33.35
C SER A 18 -6.12 7.22 33.63
N ASN A 19 -6.30 8.33 32.88
CA ASN A 19 -7.39 9.30 33.11
C ASN A 19 -8.27 9.58 31.88
N ILE A 20 -8.38 8.61 30.93
CA ILE A 20 -9.45 8.64 29.93
C ILE A 20 -10.68 7.91 30.52
N ALA A 21 -11.14 8.39 31.68
CA ALA A 21 -12.51 8.28 32.05
C ALA A 21 -13.27 9.44 31.35
N VAL A 22 -13.96 9.09 30.30
CA VAL A 22 -15.20 9.76 29.83
C VAL A 22 -15.18 11.29 29.89
N ARG A 23 -14.63 11.95 28.91
CA ARG A 23 -15.21 13.18 28.38
C ARG A 23 -15.91 12.83 27.06
N CYS A 24 -17.22 12.64 27.15
CA CYS A 24 -18.15 12.78 26.03
C CYS A 24 -17.99 14.21 25.46
N CYS A 25 -17.06 14.40 24.52
CA CYS A 25 -17.24 15.44 23.53
C CYS A 25 -18.36 14.96 22.64
N ALA A 26 -19.38 15.77 22.44
CA ALA A 26 -20.48 15.57 21.54
C ALA A 26 -19.91 15.27 20.12
N ALA A 27 -19.59 14.01 19.87
CA ALA A 27 -19.45 13.49 18.53
C ALA A 27 -20.87 13.47 17.96
N ALA A 28 -21.04 13.99 16.76
CA ALA A 28 -22.26 13.82 16.00
C ALA A 28 -22.80 12.40 16.23
N ASP A 29 -24.12 12.29 16.36
CA ASP A 29 -24.87 11.09 16.76
C ASP A 29 -24.73 9.99 15.69
N THR A 30 -23.51 9.47 15.52
CA THR A 30 -23.19 8.43 14.54
C THR A 30 -23.63 7.09 15.10
N ALA A 31 -24.44 6.39 14.32
CA ALA A 31 -25.05 5.13 14.74
C ALA A 31 -23.97 4.09 15.13
N VAL A 32 -24.15 3.48 16.32
CA VAL A 32 -23.29 2.40 16.83
C VAL A 32 -23.67 1.09 16.14
N LEU A 33 -22.71 0.49 15.43
CA LEU A 33 -22.88 -0.77 14.68
C LEU A 33 -22.54 -1.98 15.52
N ALA A 34 -21.45 -1.88 16.28
CA ALA A 34 -20.99 -2.93 17.18
C ALA A 34 -20.20 -2.34 18.36
N GLU A 35 -20.12 -3.11 19.44
CA GLU A 35 -19.27 -2.86 20.60
C GLU A 35 -18.44 -4.09 20.89
N VAL A 36 -17.13 -3.92 21.05
CA VAL A 36 -16.16 -5.00 21.31
C VAL A 36 -15.39 -4.66 22.58
N ASN A 37 -15.69 -5.33 23.70
CA ASN A 37 -15.09 -5.09 25.02
C ASN A 37 -15.15 -3.60 25.45
N GLY A 38 -16.24 -2.91 25.11
CA GLY A 38 -16.44 -1.47 25.44
C GLY A 38 -15.97 -0.50 24.34
N GLU A 39 -15.25 -0.96 23.31
CA GLU A 39 -14.87 -0.13 22.19
C GLU A 39 -15.95 -0.15 21.08
N VAL A 40 -16.33 1.04 20.63
CA VAL A 40 -17.43 1.24 19.68
C VAL A 40 -16.92 1.21 18.23
N ILE A 41 -17.65 0.51 17.38
CA ILE A 41 -17.54 0.57 15.91
C ILE A 41 -18.79 1.32 15.42
N ASN A 42 -18.60 2.50 14.83
CA ASN A 42 -19.68 3.37 14.37
C ASN A 42 -19.82 3.41 12.83
N GLU A 43 -20.87 4.08 12.35
CA GLU A 43 -21.15 4.22 10.92
C GLU A 43 -20.03 4.93 10.16
N ASP A 44 -19.35 5.92 10.75
CA ASP A 44 -18.25 6.63 10.11
C ASP A 44 -17.06 5.70 9.83
N ALA A 45 -16.73 4.84 10.80
CA ALA A 45 -15.66 3.85 10.61
C ALA A 45 -15.99 2.85 9.49
N LEU A 46 -17.26 2.43 9.39
CA LEU A 46 -17.74 1.59 8.30
C LEU A 46 -17.64 2.31 6.94
N TYR A 47 -18.08 3.57 6.88
CA TYR A 47 -18.01 4.37 5.66
C TYR A 47 -16.58 4.53 5.14
N GLU A 48 -15.64 4.86 6.02
CA GLU A 48 -14.20 4.94 5.67
C GLU A 48 -13.65 3.58 5.21
N ARG A 49 -14.11 2.47 5.80
CA ARG A 49 -13.72 1.12 5.38
C ARG A 49 -14.23 0.80 3.98
N ILE A 50 -15.50 1.06 3.69
CA ILE A 50 -16.10 0.87 2.36
C ILE A 50 -15.36 1.71 1.31
N LYS A 51 -15.10 2.98 1.61
CA LYS A 51 -14.35 3.89 0.73
C LYS A 51 -12.92 3.40 0.45
N ALA A 52 -12.27 2.82 1.44
CA ALA A 52 -10.96 2.20 1.26
C ALA A 52 -11.04 0.97 0.35
N ILE A 53 -12.03 0.10 0.53
CA ILE A 53 -12.25 -1.08 -0.33
C ILE A 53 -12.44 -0.65 -1.79
N HIS A 54 -13.30 0.33 -2.06
CA HIS A 54 -13.57 0.83 -3.41
C HIS A 54 -12.34 1.48 -4.06
N ARG A 55 -11.47 2.14 -3.28
CA ARG A 55 -10.23 2.74 -3.79
C ARG A 55 -9.23 1.68 -4.28
N TYR A 56 -9.13 0.55 -3.58
CA TYR A 56 -8.17 -0.52 -3.91
C TYR A 56 -8.73 -1.57 -4.87
N LYS A 57 -10.07 -1.70 -4.95
CA LYS A 57 -10.75 -2.65 -5.85
C LYS A 57 -11.88 -1.94 -6.60
N PRO A 58 -11.56 -1.03 -7.54
CA PRO A 58 -12.57 -0.27 -8.28
C PRO A 58 -13.49 -1.15 -9.16
N GLN A 59 -13.13 -2.43 -9.37
CA GLN A 59 -13.91 -3.39 -10.15
C GLN A 59 -15.04 -4.05 -9.35
N ILE A 60 -15.07 -3.90 -8.03
CA ILE A 60 -16.19 -4.38 -7.20
C ILE A 60 -17.22 -3.25 -7.16
N ARG A 61 -18.05 -3.16 -8.20
CA ARG A 61 -19.25 -2.32 -8.17
C ARG A 61 -20.36 -3.08 -7.46
N PRO A 62 -21.18 -2.42 -6.63
CA PRO A 62 -22.35 -3.04 -6.01
C PRO A 62 -23.37 -3.60 -7.02
N GLU A 63 -23.29 -3.17 -8.28
CA GLU A 63 -24.19 -3.53 -9.38
C GLU A 63 -23.92 -4.92 -9.99
N ASP A 64 -22.72 -5.45 -9.79
CA ASP A 64 -22.33 -6.75 -10.33
C ASP A 64 -22.77 -7.86 -9.35
N GLY A 65 -24.01 -8.30 -9.40
CA GLY A 65 -24.66 -9.29 -8.54
C GLY A 65 -23.90 -10.56 -8.12
N ALA A 66 -22.61 -10.66 -8.43
CA ALA A 66 -21.68 -11.74 -8.07
C ALA A 66 -20.63 -11.30 -7.02
N GLY A 67 -20.94 -10.30 -6.18
CA GLY A 67 -20.02 -9.81 -5.17
C GLY A 67 -20.55 -8.66 -4.34
N SER A 68 -21.86 -8.63 -4.04
CA SER A 68 -22.37 -7.64 -3.08
C SER A 68 -21.67 -7.89 -1.75
N ILE A 69 -20.77 -7.00 -1.39
CA ILE A 69 -20.13 -7.00 -0.07
C ILE A 69 -21.25 -6.77 0.93
N LYS A 70 -21.61 -7.79 1.69
CA LYS A 70 -22.59 -7.63 2.76
C LYS A 70 -22.00 -6.74 3.81
N ILE A 71 -22.72 -5.70 4.22
CA ILE A 71 -22.29 -4.77 5.26
C ILE A 71 -21.95 -5.52 6.55
N LEU A 72 -22.72 -6.56 6.86
CA LEU A 72 -22.44 -7.42 8.02
C LEU A 72 -21.04 -8.05 7.94
N ASP A 73 -20.60 -8.54 6.78
CA ASP A 73 -19.30 -9.19 6.63
C ASP A 73 -18.16 -8.17 6.87
N ILE A 74 -18.33 -6.91 6.42
CA ILE A 74 -17.36 -5.84 6.71
C ILE A 74 -17.30 -5.55 8.21
N VAL A 75 -18.45 -5.46 8.88
CA VAL A 75 -18.50 -5.19 10.33
C VAL A 75 -17.91 -6.35 11.12
N GLU A 76 -18.13 -7.59 10.70
CA GLU A 76 -17.49 -8.77 11.30
C GLU A 76 -15.96 -8.74 11.14
N GLU A 77 -15.44 -8.34 9.96
CA GLU A 77 -14.00 -8.10 9.78
C GLU A 77 -13.47 -6.99 10.70
N MET A 78 -14.22 -5.90 10.85
CA MET A 78 -13.83 -4.80 11.75
C MET A 78 -13.82 -5.25 13.22
N ILE A 79 -14.76 -6.11 13.63
CA ILE A 79 -14.78 -6.73 14.96
C ILE A 79 -13.53 -7.59 15.16
N ASP A 80 -13.17 -8.43 14.17
CA ASP A 80 -12.00 -9.28 14.24
C ASP A 80 -10.69 -8.48 14.28
N GLU A 81 -10.58 -7.40 13.50
CA GLU A 81 -9.45 -6.47 13.57
C GLU A 81 -9.35 -5.83 14.96
N ARG A 82 -10.47 -5.43 15.57
CA ARG A 82 -10.50 -4.85 16.93
C ARG A 82 -10.04 -5.86 17.98
N LEU A 83 -10.48 -7.10 17.88
CA LEU A 83 -10.04 -8.18 18.75
C LEU A 83 -8.53 -8.45 18.64
N ILE A 84 -8.00 -8.45 17.42
CA ILE A 84 -6.55 -8.58 17.17
C ILE A 84 -5.77 -7.42 17.81
N ILE A 85 -6.23 -6.18 17.64
CA ILE A 85 -5.59 -4.99 18.23
C ILE A 85 -5.55 -5.08 19.74
N GLN A 86 -6.68 -5.39 20.36
CA GLN A 86 -6.78 -5.54 21.82
C GLN A 86 -5.87 -6.64 22.34
N ASP A 87 -5.80 -7.77 21.63
CA ASP A 87 -4.92 -8.88 22.01
C ASP A 87 -3.43 -8.53 21.79
N ALA A 88 -3.11 -7.80 20.73
CA ALA A 88 -1.76 -7.28 20.48
C ALA A 88 -1.27 -6.35 21.60
N TYR A 89 -2.14 -5.48 22.13
CA TYR A 89 -1.84 -4.68 23.31
C TYR A 89 -1.70 -5.55 24.57
N ARG A 90 -2.55 -6.54 24.76
CA ARG A 90 -2.48 -7.46 25.90
C ARG A 90 -1.15 -8.23 25.98
N VAL A 91 -0.58 -8.58 24.82
CA VAL A 91 0.73 -9.24 24.73
C VAL A 91 1.88 -8.26 24.47
N GLU A 92 1.65 -6.97 24.70
CA GLU A 92 2.65 -5.88 24.70
C GLU A 92 3.45 -5.73 23.38
N LEU A 93 2.85 -6.05 22.23
CA LEU A 93 3.52 -5.88 20.93
C LEU A 93 3.86 -4.42 20.62
N ASP A 94 3.10 -3.49 21.18
CA ASP A 94 3.29 -2.05 21.06
C ASP A 94 4.52 -1.52 21.81
N ARG A 95 5.07 -2.31 22.76
CA ARG A 95 6.24 -1.93 23.58
C ARG A 95 7.57 -2.36 22.98
N SER A 96 7.56 -3.12 21.89
CA SER A 96 8.82 -3.54 21.26
C SER A 96 9.59 -2.35 20.67
N ALA A 97 10.91 -2.35 20.81
CA ALA A 97 11.78 -1.27 20.30
C ALA A 97 11.58 -1.01 18.80
N ASP A 98 11.38 -2.08 18.02
CA ASP A 98 11.11 -1.99 16.58
C ASP A 98 9.76 -1.31 16.28
N PHE A 99 8.71 -1.64 17.05
CA PHE A 99 7.41 -0.99 16.91
C PHE A 99 7.48 0.49 17.23
N THR A 100 8.10 0.83 18.38
CA THR A 100 8.28 2.22 18.82
C THR A 100 9.02 3.03 17.78
N LYS A 101 10.15 2.51 17.28
CA LYS A 101 10.95 3.15 16.23
C LYS A 101 10.14 3.38 14.92
N LYS A 102 9.31 2.41 14.53
CA LYS A 102 8.44 2.56 13.34
C LYS A 102 7.39 3.66 13.52
N ILE A 103 6.85 3.80 14.72
CA ILE A 103 5.86 4.86 15.02
C ILE A 103 6.55 6.23 15.12
N GLU A 104 7.68 6.34 15.80
CA GLU A 104 8.47 7.58 15.87
C GLU A 104 8.85 8.06 14.47
N SER A 105 9.40 7.18 13.62
CA SER A 105 9.73 7.51 12.24
C SER A 105 8.51 7.96 11.42
N PHE A 106 7.35 7.36 11.68
CA PHE A 106 6.10 7.79 11.03
C PHE A 106 5.68 9.18 11.52
N VAL A 107 5.71 9.44 12.82
CA VAL A 107 5.36 10.74 13.42
C VAL A 107 6.27 11.83 12.86
N THR A 108 7.59 11.61 12.88
CA THR A 108 8.57 12.55 12.31
C THR A 108 8.27 12.84 10.84
N THR A 109 8.11 11.80 10.02
CA THR A 109 7.79 11.96 8.59
C THR A 109 6.50 12.77 8.36
N GLN A 110 5.45 12.49 9.11
CA GLN A 110 4.18 13.21 8.98
C GLN A 110 4.29 14.65 9.50
N SER A 111 5.07 14.88 10.56
CA SER A 111 5.36 16.22 11.08
C SER A 111 6.10 17.08 10.05
N ILE A 112 7.08 16.52 9.34
CA ILE A 112 7.77 17.21 8.24
C ILE A 112 6.81 17.54 7.09
N ILE A 113 5.95 16.60 6.71
CA ILE A 113 4.93 16.82 5.65
C ILE A 113 3.97 17.95 6.07
N ARG A 114 3.54 17.95 7.33
CA ARG A 114 2.64 18.95 7.88
C ARG A 114 3.31 20.32 7.95
N LEU A 115 4.57 20.38 8.42
CA LEU A 115 5.38 21.55 8.44
C LEU A 115 5.55 22.15 7.03
N ARG A 116 5.97 21.32 6.05
CA ARG A 116 6.12 21.76 4.66
C ARG A 116 4.82 22.36 4.09
N LYS A 117 3.69 21.73 4.39
CA LYS A 117 2.39 22.25 3.98
C LYS A 117 2.16 23.64 4.55
N GLU A 118 2.33 23.83 5.85
CA GLU A 118 2.07 25.07 6.58
C GLU A 118 3.00 26.22 6.17
N VAL A 119 4.33 25.94 6.12
CA VAL A 119 5.32 27.01 5.94
C VAL A 119 5.65 27.30 4.47
N ILE A 120 5.31 26.40 3.56
CA ILE A 120 5.66 26.51 2.14
C ILE A 120 4.39 26.42 1.26
N LEU A 121 3.69 25.25 1.25
CA LEU A 121 2.68 24.98 0.23
C LEU A 121 1.45 25.88 0.35
N ASP A 122 1.00 26.16 1.58
CA ASP A 122 -0.16 27.03 1.86
C ASP A 122 0.18 28.54 1.66
N LYS A 123 1.47 28.89 1.52
CA LYS A 123 1.96 30.24 1.23
C LYS A 123 2.20 30.51 -0.26
N ILE A 124 2.12 29.48 -1.11
CA ILE A 124 2.29 29.65 -2.55
C ILE A 124 0.99 30.20 -3.14
N ASN A 125 1.04 31.44 -3.55
CA ASN A 125 0.01 32.10 -4.36
C ASN A 125 0.62 32.49 -5.71
N ILE A 126 0.00 32.11 -6.81
CA ILE A 126 0.39 32.46 -8.18
C ILE A 126 -0.82 33.13 -8.82
N SER A 127 -0.76 34.42 -8.99
CA SER A 127 -1.80 35.21 -9.63
C SER A 127 -1.76 35.06 -11.16
N ASP A 128 -2.84 35.40 -11.83
CA ASP A 128 -2.87 35.41 -13.28
C ASP A 128 -1.94 36.50 -13.85
N GLN A 129 -1.70 37.59 -13.09
CA GLN A 129 -0.72 38.60 -13.43
C GLN A 129 0.72 38.02 -13.44
N ASP A 130 1.09 37.23 -12.45
CA ASP A 130 2.41 36.58 -12.43
C ASP A 130 2.62 35.71 -13.68
N ILE A 131 1.58 35.02 -14.12
CA ILE A 131 1.63 34.18 -15.32
C ILE A 131 1.79 35.03 -16.58
N LEU A 132 1.09 36.15 -16.68
CA LEU A 132 1.18 37.07 -17.81
C LEU A 132 2.57 37.72 -17.87
N ASP A 133 3.10 38.16 -16.74
CA ASP A 133 4.42 38.79 -16.67
C ASP A 133 5.52 37.82 -17.05
N TYR A 134 5.46 36.58 -16.54
CA TYR A 134 6.38 35.50 -16.93
C TYR A 134 6.25 35.19 -18.43
N PHE A 135 5.02 35.18 -18.97
CA PHE A 135 4.81 34.93 -20.40
C PHE A 135 5.45 36.03 -21.26
N LYS A 136 5.21 37.30 -20.93
CA LYS A 136 5.79 38.44 -21.64
C LYS A 136 7.31 38.41 -21.60
N GLU A 137 7.90 38.21 -20.41
CA GLU A 137 9.35 38.20 -20.24
C GLU A 137 10.04 37.06 -21.05
N ARG A 138 9.37 35.92 -21.20
CA ARG A 138 10.02 34.75 -21.77
C ARG A 138 9.62 34.42 -23.22
N TYR A 139 8.45 34.83 -23.63
CA TYR A 139 7.90 34.50 -24.95
C TYR A 139 7.65 35.69 -25.85
N GLU A 140 7.66 36.91 -25.32
CA GLU A 140 7.47 38.15 -26.07
C GLU A 140 8.71 39.07 -26.03
N LYS A 141 9.85 38.56 -25.54
CA LYS A 141 11.08 39.34 -25.41
C LYS A 141 11.59 39.91 -26.73
N ASP A 142 11.42 39.16 -27.82
CA ASP A 142 11.90 39.52 -29.16
C ASP A 142 10.75 39.88 -30.12
N GLY A 143 9.55 40.16 -29.61
CA GLY A 143 8.35 40.50 -30.37
C GLY A 143 7.09 39.77 -29.91
N PRO A 144 5.92 40.08 -30.46
CA PRO A 144 4.66 39.47 -30.03
C PRO A 144 4.63 37.96 -30.31
N ALA A 145 4.15 37.21 -29.30
CA ALA A 145 4.03 35.78 -29.43
C ALA A 145 2.90 35.39 -30.42
N PRO A 146 3.01 34.21 -31.07
CA PRO A 146 1.98 33.68 -31.96
C PRO A 146 0.61 33.59 -31.27
N GLU A 147 -0.46 33.85 -32.01
CA GLU A 147 -1.83 33.79 -31.50
C GLU A 147 -2.13 32.40 -30.88
N GLY A 148 -2.77 32.43 -29.70
CA GLY A 148 -3.10 31.21 -28.95
C GLY A 148 -1.93 30.53 -28.23
N MET A 149 -0.70 31.08 -28.32
CA MET A 149 0.47 30.48 -27.63
C MET A 149 0.32 30.54 -26.11
N PHE A 150 -0.18 31.65 -25.56
CA PHE A 150 -0.42 31.82 -24.13
C PHE A 150 -1.22 30.65 -23.54
N LYS A 151 -2.38 30.33 -24.15
CA LYS A 151 -3.26 29.26 -23.71
C LYS A 151 -2.58 27.88 -23.73
N LYS A 152 -1.65 27.65 -24.67
CA LYS A 152 -0.91 26.40 -24.79
C LYS A 152 0.16 26.21 -23.68
N VAL A 153 0.70 27.33 -23.17
CA VAL A 153 1.81 27.28 -22.20
C VAL A 153 1.43 27.69 -20.79
N GLU A 154 0.26 28.26 -20.57
CA GLU A 154 -0.24 28.78 -19.28
C GLU A 154 -0.07 27.76 -18.14
N ALA A 155 -0.58 26.54 -18.30
CA ALA A 155 -0.48 25.51 -17.28
C ALA A 155 0.99 25.15 -16.97
N ARG A 156 1.89 25.19 -17.97
CA ARG A 156 3.32 24.97 -17.80
C ARG A 156 3.96 26.12 -17.04
N ILE A 157 3.61 27.37 -17.36
CA ILE A 157 4.09 28.57 -16.67
C ILE A 157 3.67 28.53 -15.22
N ARG A 158 2.38 28.30 -14.91
CA ARG A 158 1.85 28.18 -13.54
C ARG A 158 2.62 27.12 -12.75
N LYS A 159 2.91 25.97 -13.37
CA LYS A 159 3.71 24.91 -12.75
C LYS A 159 5.15 25.34 -12.48
N ASN A 160 5.78 26.07 -13.39
CA ASN A 160 7.16 26.54 -13.23
C ASN A 160 7.25 27.58 -12.12
N LEU A 161 6.40 28.60 -12.15
CA LEU A 161 6.31 29.64 -11.12
C LEU A 161 6.07 29.04 -9.73
N ARG A 162 5.15 28.05 -9.64
CA ARG A 162 4.93 27.34 -8.38
C ARG A 162 6.20 26.64 -7.87
N LYS A 163 6.96 26.02 -8.77
CA LYS A 163 8.22 25.38 -8.43
C LYS A 163 9.30 26.37 -7.98
N GLU A 164 9.40 27.50 -8.65
CA GLU A 164 10.33 28.58 -8.31
C GLU A 164 9.98 29.16 -6.94
N LYS A 165 8.70 29.46 -6.71
CA LYS A 165 8.23 29.97 -5.41
C LYS A 165 8.39 28.97 -4.29
N GLU A 166 8.15 27.69 -4.53
CA GLU A 166 8.41 26.61 -3.56
C GLU A 166 9.90 26.55 -3.18
N LYS A 167 10.79 26.68 -4.18
CA LYS A 167 12.24 26.66 -3.96
C LYS A 167 12.68 27.89 -3.15
N GLU A 168 12.17 29.08 -3.50
CA GLU A 168 12.45 30.32 -2.77
C GLU A 168 12.01 30.23 -1.30
N LEU A 169 10.75 29.87 -1.05
CA LEU A 169 10.20 29.75 0.30
C LEU A 169 10.96 28.70 1.12
N SER A 170 11.33 27.59 0.49
CA SER A 170 12.11 26.53 1.15
C SER A 170 13.52 27.02 1.54
N ALA A 171 14.19 27.74 0.63
CA ALA A 171 15.52 28.29 0.89
C ALA A 171 15.48 29.34 2.01
N ASN A 172 14.49 30.24 1.98
CA ASN A 172 14.29 31.25 3.01
C ASN A 172 14.03 30.62 4.38
N PHE A 173 13.13 29.63 4.42
CA PHE A 173 12.82 28.92 5.66
C PHE A 173 14.04 28.21 6.27
N ILE A 174 14.81 27.48 5.45
CA ILE A 174 16.05 26.83 5.91
C ILE A 174 17.06 27.88 6.37
N SER A 175 17.19 29.00 5.69
CA SER A 175 18.08 30.11 6.08
C SER A 175 17.71 30.67 7.46
N GLU A 176 16.42 30.87 7.73
CA GLU A 176 15.95 31.34 9.03
C GLU A 176 16.23 30.30 10.16
N LEU A 177 15.99 29.02 9.89
CA LEU A 177 16.34 27.97 10.85
C LEU A 177 17.85 27.93 11.15
N ARG A 178 18.68 28.12 10.12
CA ARG A 178 20.16 28.16 10.29
C ARG A 178 20.64 29.33 11.16
N LYS A 179 20.03 30.51 11.02
CA LYS A 179 20.38 31.68 11.83
C LYS A 179 20.08 31.47 13.32
N GLN A 180 19.12 30.63 13.66
CA GLN A 180 18.69 30.37 15.03
C GLN A 180 19.37 29.17 15.66
N ALA A 181 20.09 28.37 14.87
CA ALA A 181 20.70 27.12 15.33
C ALA A 181 22.18 27.30 15.70
N ASP A 182 22.59 26.54 16.69
CA ASP A 182 24.03 26.33 16.99
C ASP A 182 24.54 25.18 16.09
N ILE A 183 25.44 25.52 15.17
CA ILE A 183 25.95 24.58 14.17
C ILE A 183 27.49 24.53 14.27
N TRP A 184 28.01 23.37 14.67
CA TRP A 184 29.42 23.06 14.62
C TRP A 184 29.73 22.08 13.51
N ILE A 185 30.85 22.27 12.79
CA ILE A 185 31.29 21.46 11.66
C ILE A 185 32.74 21.11 11.78
N ASP A 186 33.10 19.83 11.69
CA ASP A 186 34.50 19.36 11.58
C ASP A 186 34.96 19.46 10.12
N ARG A 187 35.44 20.66 9.74
CA ARG A 187 35.88 20.92 8.35
C ARG A 187 37.12 20.12 7.99
N ASP A 188 38.00 19.90 8.95
CA ASP A 188 39.28 19.20 8.75
C ASP A 188 38.99 17.72 8.45
N LEU A 189 38.11 17.10 9.22
CA LEU A 189 37.69 15.74 8.97
C LEU A 189 37.02 15.63 7.58
N ILE A 190 36.09 16.51 7.23
CA ILE A 190 35.36 16.48 5.95
C ILE A 190 36.32 16.62 4.76
N ASN A 191 37.32 17.48 4.85
CA ASN A 191 38.30 17.68 3.79
C ASN A 191 39.13 16.41 3.53
N LEU A 192 39.46 15.66 4.58
CA LEU A 192 40.26 14.42 4.52
C LEU A 192 39.47 13.21 3.98
N LEU A 193 38.13 13.28 3.95
CA LEU A 193 37.33 12.15 3.53
C LEU A 193 37.41 11.90 2.02
N ASP A 194 37.58 10.65 1.65
CA ASP A 194 37.61 10.16 0.28
C ASP A 194 36.46 9.12 0.12
N PRO A 195 35.52 9.30 -0.83
CA PRO A 195 34.38 8.38 -1.00
C PRO A 195 34.80 6.94 -1.35
N GLU A 196 36.02 6.74 -1.85
CA GLU A 196 36.52 5.42 -2.23
C GLU A 196 37.21 4.68 -1.09
N LYS A 197 37.59 5.40 0.00
CA LYS A 197 38.23 4.79 1.15
C LYS A 197 37.24 4.23 2.15
N ASN A 198 37.66 3.19 2.85
CA ASN A 198 36.87 2.58 3.90
C ASN A 198 37.24 3.20 5.26
N TYR A 199 36.27 3.75 5.96
CA TYR A 199 36.41 4.40 7.27
C TYR A 199 35.71 3.59 8.37
N THR A 200 35.53 2.28 8.22
CA THR A 200 34.86 1.40 9.18
C THR A 200 35.52 1.48 10.56
N GLY A 201 34.68 1.64 11.58
CA GLY A 201 35.11 1.61 13.00
C GLY A 201 35.45 2.94 13.66
N LYS A 202 35.48 4.06 12.94
CA LYS A 202 35.61 5.39 13.54
C LYS A 202 34.24 5.97 13.85
N LYS A 203 33.82 5.96 15.11
CA LYS A 203 32.68 6.75 15.61
C LYS A 203 33.08 8.23 15.62
N SER A 204 32.99 8.88 14.48
CA SER A 204 33.29 10.31 14.33
C SER A 204 32.02 11.06 13.96
N VAL A 205 31.93 12.30 14.39
CA VAL A 205 30.85 13.24 14.13
C VAL A 205 31.37 14.29 13.15
N VAL A 206 30.66 14.48 12.03
CA VAL A 206 31.07 15.46 11.02
C VAL A 206 30.49 16.85 11.28
N ALA A 207 29.35 16.92 11.98
CA ALA A 207 28.73 18.16 12.40
C ALA A 207 27.79 17.94 13.59
N ASN A 208 27.52 18.98 14.36
CA ASN A 208 26.43 19.08 15.32
C ASN A 208 25.46 20.17 14.89
N VAL A 209 24.19 19.93 15.06
CA VAL A 209 23.11 20.90 14.82
C VAL A 209 22.31 20.97 16.11
N ASN A 210 22.47 22.01 16.89
CA ASN A 210 21.99 22.11 18.25
C ASN A 210 22.49 20.88 19.07
N ASP A 211 21.56 20.06 19.61
CA ASP A 211 21.91 18.86 20.38
C ASP A 211 22.07 17.58 19.52
N ASP A 212 21.82 17.65 18.20
CA ASP A 212 21.84 16.50 17.30
C ASP A 212 23.14 16.35 16.53
N MET A 213 23.75 15.19 16.64
CA MET A 213 24.96 14.83 15.89
C MET A 213 24.64 14.37 14.49
N ILE A 214 25.48 14.72 13.51
CA ILE A 214 25.55 14.14 12.19
C ILE A 214 26.72 13.16 12.16
N PRO A 215 26.45 11.83 12.18
CA PRO A 215 27.51 10.82 12.18
C PRO A 215 28.28 10.80 10.86
N LEU A 216 29.55 10.42 10.92
CA LEU A 216 30.37 10.16 9.74
C LEU A 216 29.74 9.14 8.78
N ASP A 217 29.11 8.10 9.33
CA ASP A 217 28.50 7.04 8.52
C ASP A 217 27.37 7.58 7.65
N ASP A 218 26.52 8.47 8.15
CA ASP A 218 25.43 9.10 7.39
C ASP A 218 26.00 9.97 6.25
N PHE A 219 27.04 10.76 6.56
CA PHE A 219 27.71 11.58 5.55
C PHE A 219 28.36 10.73 4.45
N LEU A 220 29.06 9.66 4.82
CA LEU A 220 29.72 8.75 3.88
C LEU A 220 28.69 7.97 3.05
N HIS A 221 27.56 7.59 3.64
CA HIS A 221 26.48 6.94 2.91
C HIS A 221 25.98 7.84 1.78
N ASP A 222 25.66 9.10 2.08
CA ASP A 222 25.16 10.05 1.09
C ASP A 222 26.23 10.41 0.05
N LEU A 223 27.48 10.52 0.47
CA LEU A 223 28.59 10.78 -0.42
C LEU A 223 28.76 9.64 -1.43
N LYS A 224 28.73 8.38 -0.99
CA LYS A 224 28.78 7.20 -1.85
C LYS A 224 27.58 7.10 -2.80
N GLN A 225 26.39 7.39 -2.30
CA GLN A 225 25.18 7.41 -3.14
C GLN A 225 25.23 8.49 -4.23
N ALA A 226 25.69 9.68 -3.89
CA ALA A 226 25.85 10.77 -4.85
C ALA A 226 26.92 10.41 -5.90
N ALA A 227 27.98 9.68 -5.49
CA ALA A 227 28.99 9.16 -6.38
C ALA A 227 28.44 8.17 -7.43
N GLN A 228 27.56 7.27 -7.00
CA GLN A 228 27.00 6.22 -7.86
C GLN A 228 25.91 6.71 -8.84
N LYS A 229 25.19 7.78 -8.52
CA LYS A 229 24.07 8.30 -9.33
C LYS A 229 24.47 9.05 -10.59
N ARG A 230 25.77 9.26 -10.86
CA ARG A 230 26.24 9.97 -12.05
C ARG A 230 26.27 9.05 -13.28
N PRO A 231 25.83 9.54 -14.47
CA PRO A 231 25.92 8.76 -15.70
C PRO A 231 27.41 8.50 -16.02
N LYS A 232 27.76 7.23 -16.23
CA LYS A 232 29.09 6.75 -16.64
C LYS A 232 29.52 7.23 -18.05
N THR A 233 28.75 8.12 -18.67
CA THR A 233 28.82 8.44 -20.11
C THR A 233 29.45 9.80 -20.42
N HIS A 234 30.13 10.46 -19.49
CA HIS A 234 30.85 11.69 -19.87
C HIS A 234 32.22 11.34 -20.51
N PRO A 235 32.48 11.73 -21.76
CA PRO A 235 33.71 11.33 -22.52
C PRO A 235 35.03 11.74 -21.87
N LEU A 236 35.01 12.71 -20.92
CA LEU A 236 36.20 13.20 -20.22
C LEU A 236 36.54 12.39 -18.95
N LEU A 237 35.74 11.37 -18.59
CA LEU A 237 35.94 10.54 -17.42
C LEU A 237 36.48 9.17 -17.78
N LYS A 238 37.65 9.12 -18.44
CA LYS A 238 38.33 7.84 -18.78
C LYS A 238 38.96 7.14 -17.57
N ASN A 239 39.03 7.79 -16.41
CA ASN A 239 39.50 7.21 -15.17
C ASN A 239 38.38 7.26 -14.13
N ASN A 240 38.16 6.17 -13.41
CA ASN A 240 37.11 5.92 -12.43
C ASN A 240 37.08 6.87 -11.20
N GLY A 241 37.70 8.06 -11.27
CA GLY A 241 37.79 9.02 -10.20
C GLY A 241 36.96 10.27 -10.45
N TYR A 242 36.43 10.87 -9.39
CA TYR A 242 35.87 12.22 -9.41
C TYR A 242 36.98 13.21 -9.80
N PRO A 243 36.70 14.21 -10.66
CA PRO A 243 37.64 15.32 -10.84
C PRO A 243 37.90 15.93 -9.48
N GLU A 244 39.17 16.04 -9.09
CA GLU A 244 39.63 16.53 -7.79
C GLU A 244 38.98 17.86 -7.40
N LYS A 245 38.72 18.73 -8.36
CA LYS A 245 38.01 20.02 -8.21
C LYS A 245 36.51 19.93 -7.92
N MET A 246 35.84 18.79 -8.11
CA MET A 246 34.39 18.63 -7.87
C MET A 246 34.07 18.01 -6.50
N GLN A 247 35.03 17.37 -5.86
CA GLN A 247 34.82 16.74 -4.55
C GLN A 247 34.49 17.74 -3.43
N PRO A 248 35.13 18.91 -3.27
CA PRO A 248 34.79 19.86 -2.24
C PRO A 248 33.35 20.36 -2.33
N LYS A 249 32.90 20.79 -3.51
CA LYS A 249 31.52 21.28 -3.72
C LYS A 249 30.46 20.21 -3.46
N LEU A 250 30.76 18.95 -3.75
CA LEU A 250 29.85 17.84 -3.49
C LEU A 250 29.74 17.56 -2.00
N LYS A 251 30.85 17.54 -1.30
CA LYS A 251 30.92 17.36 0.17
C LYS A 251 30.14 18.46 0.88
N GLU A 252 30.37 19.73 0.52
CA GLU A 252 29.63 20.87 1.06
C GLU A 252 28.12 20.72 0.82
N LYS A 253 27.71 20.39 -0.39
CA LYS A 253 26.30 20.20 -0.71
C LYS A 253 25.65 19.08 0.09
N ILE A 254 26.33 17.98 0.30
CA ILE A 254 25.83 16.85 1.12
C ILE A 254 25.69 17.28 2.57
N LEU A 255 26.74 17.94 3.12
CA LEU A 255 26.71 18.46 4.48
C LEU A 255 25.54 19.46 4.66
N ASP A 256 25.40 20.39 3.74
CA ASP A 256 24.31 21.37 3.76
C ASP A 256 22.94 20.72 3.75
N ASN A 257 22.76 19.65 2.97
CA ASN A 257 21.51 18.90 2.93
C ASN A 257 21.26 18.17 4.26
N LEU A 258 22.28 17.56 4.86
CA LEU A 258 22.15 16.86 6.15
C LEU A 258 21.83 17.84 7.28
N ILE A 259 22.49 19.01 7.31
CA ILE A 259 22.20 20.07 8.27
C ILE A 259 20.76 20.58 8.07
N ALA A 260 20.36 20.89 6.83
CA ALA A 260 19.00 21.33 6.52
C ALA A 260 17.96 20.30 6.94
N PHE A 261 18.21 19.03 6.70
CA PHE A 261 17.33 17.94 7.12
C PHE A 261 17.17 17.91 8.65
N LYS A 262 18.29 18.01 9.39
CA LYS A 262 18.27 18.05 10.86
C LYS A 262 17.46 19.23 11.39
N LEU A 263 17.66 20.42 10.81
CA LEU A 263 16.92 21.62 11.20
C LEU A 263 15.41 21.49 10.94
N ILE A 264 15.03 20.94 9.78
CA ILE A 264 13.62 20.70 9.44
C ILE A 264 13.00 19.67 10.38
N ASP A 265 13.74 18.61 10.71
CA ASP A 265 13.30 17.55 11.63
C ASP A 265 13.04 18.09 13.03
N GLN A 266 14.01 18.85 13.58
CA GLN A 266 13.88 19.50 14.88
C GLN A 266 12.70 20.47 14.92
N GLU A 267 12.53 21.32 13.90
CA GLU A 267 11.43 22.27 13.84
C GLU A 267 10.08 21.57 13.70
N ALA A 268 10.00 20.50 12.89
CA ALA A 268 8.78 19.70 12.74
C ALA A 268 8.34 19.07 14.06
N LEU A 269 9.30 18.56 14.84
CA LEU A 269 9.02 18.01 16.18
C LEU A 269 8.68 19.09 17.21
N ARG A 270 9.38 20.25 17.17
CA ARG A 270 9.11 21.38 18.05
C ARG A 270 7.68 21.90 17.93
N ARG A 271 7.10 21.88 16.71
CA ARG A 271 5.71 22.30 16.46
C ARG A 271 4.65 21.42 17.09
N ASN A 272 5.03 20.22 17.50
CA ASN A 272 4.19 19.31 18.29
C ASN A 272 2.80 19.05 17.67
N TYR A 273 2.78 18.76 16.38
CA TYR A 273 1.54 18.46 15.63
C TYR A 273 0.73 17.29 16.20
N VAL A 274 1.33 16.45 17.04
CA VAL A 274 0.63 15.37 17.75
C VAL A 274 -0.52 15.87 18.64
N ASN A 275 -0.60 17.16 18.94
CA ASN A 275 -1.70 17.76 19.68
C ASN A 275 -2.91 18.10 18.78
N GLU A 276 -2.75 18.08 17.45
CA GLU A 276 -3.86 18.25 16.51
C GLU A 276 -4.69 16.94 16.44
N SER A 277 -6.03 17.02 16.62
CA SER A 277 -6.91 15.85 16.59
C SER A 277 -6.76 15.00 15.32
N ALA A 278 -6.77 15.64 14.16
CA ALA A 278 -6.61 14.94 12.88
C ALA A 278 -5.25 14.23 12.75
N PHE A 279 -4.18 14.81 13.32
CA PHE A 279 -2.86 14.19 13.34
C PHE A 279 -2.84 13.00 14.30
N MET A 280 -3.42 13.15 15.49
CA MET A 280 -3.57 12.04 16.46
C MET A 280 -4.33 10.86 15.85
N ASP A 281 -5.43 11.12 15.15
CA ASP A 281 -6.22 10.07 14.48
C ASP A 281 -5.42 9.34 13.42
N MET A 282 -4.61 10.06 12.66
CA MET A 282 -3.72 9.47 11.66
C MET A 282 -2.66 8.57 12.31
N VAL A 283 -2.04 9.02 13.40
CA VAL A 283 -1.06 8.23 14.18
C VAL A 283 -1.73 7.00 14.79
N LYS A 284 -2.93 7.14 15.37
CA LYS A 284 -3.71 6.03 15.92
C LYS A 284 -4.02 4.97 14.86
N LYS A 285 -4.53 5.38 13.69
CA LYS A 285 -4.78 4.47 12.56
C LYS A 285 -3.51 3.76 12.09
N ARG A 286 -2.36 4.45 12.12
CA ARG A 286 -1.07 3.84 11.80
C ARG A 286 -0.64 2.81 12.83
N LYS A 287 -0.76 3.12 14.13
CA LYS A 287 -0.48 2.18 15.24
C LYS A 287 -1.34 0.92 15.12
N GLU A 288 -2.65 1.06 14.96
CA GLU A 288 -3.58 -0.06 14.84
C GLU A 288 -3.21 -0.98 13.66
N ARG A 289 -2.93 -0.40 12.49
CA ARG A 289 -2.50 -1.17 11.32
C ARG A 289 -1.17 -1.90 11.56
N LEU A 290 -0.23 -1.24 12.21
CA LEU A 290 1.06 -1.84 12.52
C LEU A 290 0.89 -2.98 13.54
N LEU A 291 0.05 -2.81 14.56
CA LEU A 291 -0.26 -3.86 15.54
C LEU A 291 -0.85 -5.10 14.88
N ILE A 292 -1.81 -4.94 13.96
CA ILE A 292 -2.37 -6.07 13.22
C ILE A 292 -1.28 -6.81 12.43
N ASN A 293 -0.36 -6.08 11.78
CA ASN A 293 0.72 -6.68 11.02
C ASN A 293 1.72 -7.40 11.93
N GLU A 294 2.15 -6.78 13.04
CA GLU A 294 3.06 -7.39 14.01
C GLU A 294 2.43 -8.63 14.66
N PHE A 295 1.15 -8.56 14.99
CA PHE A 295 0.39 -9.69 15.51
C PHE A 295 0.42 -10.87 14.54
N LYS A 296 0.06 -10.63 13.27
CA LYS A 296 0.10 -11.66 12.23
C LYS A 296 1.52 -12.21 12.03
N ALA A 297 2.51 -11.31 11.98
CA ALA A 297 3.90 -11.70 11.76
C ALA A 297 4.49 -12.54 12.90
N LYS A 298 4.20 -12.19 14.14
CA LYS A 298 4.82 -12.82 15.31
C LYS A 298 4.03 -13.99 15.88
N LEU A 299 2.69 -13.96 15.78
CA LEU A 299 1.84 -14.95 16.44
C LEU A 299 1.13 -15.91 15.49
N ILE A 300 0.92 -15.51 14.23
CA ILE A 300 0.17 -16.34 13.27
C ILE A 300 1.12 -17.00 12.26
N TYR A 301 1.89 -16.21 11.49
CA TYR A 301 2.75 -16.75 10.43
C TYR A 301 3.71 -17.87 10.86
N PRO A 302 4.37 -17.83 12.04
CA PRO A 302 5.24 -18.93 12.45
C PRO A 302 4.52 -20.29 12.57
N LEU A 303 3.22 -20.25 12.84
CA LEU A 303 2.37 -21.44 12.99
C LEU A 303 1.79 -21.94 11.65
N THR A 304 2.08 -21.25 10.56
CA THR A 304 1.48 -21.53 9.23
C THR A 304 2.48 -22.06 8.22
N ILE A 305 3.75 -22.21 8.62
CA ILE A 305 4.80 -22.77 7.77
C ILE A 305 4.49 -24.20 7.44
N PRO A 306 4.28 -24.56 6.16
CA PRO A 306 3.94 -25.93 5.80
C PRO A 306 5.09 -26.90 6.07
N THR A 307 4.76 -28.06 6.63
CA THR A 307 5.68 -29.18 6.73
C THR A 307 5.85 -29.89 5.38
N GLU A 308 6.94 -30.64 5.20
CA GLU A 308 7.13 -31.43 3.97
C GLU A 308 6.04 -32.47 3.76
N ASN A 309 5.51 -33.05 4.86
CA ASN A 309 4.40 -33.97 4.78
C ASN A 309 3.13 -33.33 4.25
N GLU A 310 2.77 -32.13 4.73
CA GLU A 310 1.62 -31.40 4.23
C GLU A 310 1.77 -31.03 2.75
N LEU A 311 2.97 -30.59 2.33
CA LEU A 311 3.24 -30.29 0.92
C LEU A 311 3.13 -31.53 0.05
N THR A 312 3.67 -32.67 0.51
CA THR A 312 3.64 -33.93 -0.23
C THR A 312 2.20 -34.47 -0.31
N GLN A 313 1.46 -34.40 0.78
CA GLN A 313 0.05 -34.80 0.81
C GLN A 313 -0.77 -33.94 -0.15
N TYR A 314 -0.66 -32.62 -0.05
CA TYR A 314 -1.37 -31.69 -0.93
C TYR A 314 -1.03 -31.94 -2.40
N TYR A 315 0.24 -32.17 -2.74
CA TYR A 315 0.66 -32.51 -4.10
C TYR A 315 0.02 -33.80 -4.60
N ARG A 316 -0.03 -34.86 -3.77
CA ARG A 316 -0.67 -36.16 -4.16
C ARG A 316 -2.17 -35.99 -4.40
N GLU A 317 -2.86 -35.26 -3.55
CA GLU A 317 -4.30 -34.98 -3.66
C GLU A 317 -4.64 -34.14 -4.89
N HIS A 318 -3.72 -33.24 -5.28
CA HIS A 318 -3.90 -32.28 -6.37
C HIS A 318 -2.99 -32.54 -7.58
N ILE A 319 -2.48 -33.76 -7.74
CA ILE A 319 -1.47 -34.11 -8.76
C ILE A 319 -1.93 -33.81 -10.19
N ASN A 320 -3.24 -33.88 -10.42
CA ASN A 320 -3.83 -33.57 -11.72
C ASN A 320 -3.78 -32.09 -12.08
N ASP A 321 -3.70 -31.21 -11.09
CA ASP A 321 -3.61 -29.73 -11.29
C ASP A 321 -2.22 -29.31 -11.76
N TYR A 322 -1.23 -30.17 -11.61
CA TYR A 322 0.17 -29.94 -11.98
C TYR A 322 0.62 -30.71 -13.22
N LYS A 323 -0.32 -31.20 -14.05
CA LYS A 323 0.01 -31.85 -15.32
C LYS A 323 0.36 -30.84 -16.38
N LYS A 324 1.44 -31.11 -17.15
CA LYS A 324 1.81 -30.38 -18.36
C LYS A 324 1.72 -31.28 -19.61
N GLY A 325 1.51 -30.63 -20.77
CA GLY A 325 1.45 -31.33 -22.04
C GLY A 325 0.23 -32.24 -22.19
N TYR A 326 -0.87 -31.95 -21.50
CA TYR A 326 -2.12 -32.63 -21.71
C TYR A 326 -2.94 -31.96 -22.82
N GLU A 327 -3.73 -32.78 -23.51
CA GLU A 327 -4.63 -32.29 -24.53
C GLU A 327 -6.08 -32.33 -24.01
N VAL A 328 -6.82 -31.32 -24.44
CA VAL A 328 -8.23 -31.16 -24.12
C VAL A 328 -9.07 -31.10 -25.38
N TRP A 329 -10.26 -31.64 -25.27
CA TRP A 329 -11.34 -31.45 -26.22
C TRP A 329 -12.52 -30.84 -25.49
N PHE A 330 -12.97 -29.67 -25.94
CA PHE A 330 -14.01 -28.89 -25.27
C PHE A 330 -14.86 -28.12 -26.26
N ARG A 331 -15.96 -27.57 -25.75
CA ARG A 331 -16.80 -26.57 -26.41
C ARG A 331 -16.72 -25.27 -25.60
N GLU A 332 -16.78 -24.15 -26.29
CA GLU A 332 -16.78 -22.84 -25.64
C GLU A 332 -17.93 -21.95 -26.11
N MET A 333 -18.44 -21.12 -25.21
CA MET A 333 -19.24 -19.94 -25.52
C MET A 333 -18.43 -18.71 -25.21
N ILE A 334 -18.47 -17.70 -26.08
CA ILE A 334 -17.71 -16.46 -25.99
C ILE A 334 -18.68 -15.29 -25.89
N PHE A 335 -18.43 -14.36 -24.99
CA PHE A 335 -19.24 -13.20 -24.72
C PHE A 335 -18.37 -11.95 -24.64
N ASN A 336 -18.90 -10.80 -25.10
CA ASN A 336 -18.23 -9.50 -24.97
C ASN A 336 -18.52 -8.83 -23.62
N ALA A 337 -19.65 -9.17 -22.99
CA ALA A 337 -20.03 -8.67 -21.68
C ALA A 337 -20.11 -9.78 -20.63
N ARG A 338 -19.63 -9.51 -19.42
CA ARG A 338 -19.67 -10.43 -18.28
C ARG A 338 -21.10 -10.83 -17.89
N LYS A 339 -22.02 -9.84 -17.90
CA LYS A 339 -23.42 -10.04 -17.54
C LYS A 339 -24.11 -11.09 -18.42
N ASP A 340 -23.79 -11.12 -19.71
CA ASP A 340 -24.35 -12.08 -20.64
C ASP A 340 -23.81 -13.49 -20.41
N ALA A 341 -22.51 -13.60 -20.10
CA ALA A 341 -21.90 -14.86 -19.70
C ALA A 341 -22.50 -15.40 -18.38
N GLU A 342 -22.72 -14.55 -17.39
CA GLU A 342 -23.33 -14.94 -16.11
C GLU A 342 -24.80 -15.38 -16.29
N LYS A 343 -25.56 -14.70 -17.15
CA LYS A 343 -26.91 -15.10 -17.49
C LYS A 343 -26.95 -16.49 -18.17
N ALA A 344 -26.06 -16.70 -19.13
CA ALA A 344 -25.92 -18.00 -19.78
C ALA A 344 -25.51 -19.10 -18.80
N LEU A 345 -24.57 -18.83 -17.86
CA LEU A 345 -24.19 -19.78 -16.83
C LEU A 345 -25.37 -20.14 -15.90
N LYS A 346 -26.19 -19.15 -15.56
CA LYS A 346 -27.40 -19.40 -14.75
C LYS A 346 -28.40 -20.34 -15.46
N GLU A 347 -28.61 -20.11 -16.74
CA GLU A 347 -29.50 -21.00 -17.57
C GLU A 347 -28.91 -22.41 -17.68
N LEU A 348 -27.59 -22.56 -17.82
CA LEU A 348 -26.92 -23.86 -17.79
C LEU A 348 -27.12 -24.60 -16.46
N LYS A 349 -27.02 -23.89 -15.34
CA LYS A 349 -27.25 -24.45 -13.99
C LYS A 349 -28.73 -24.87 -13.78
N GLN A 350 -29.65 -24.27 -14.53
CA GLN A 350 -31.09 -24.63 -14.55
C GLN A 350 -31.42 -25.77 -15.50
N GLY A 351 -30.38 -26.36 -16.15
CA GLY A 351 -30.57 -27.54 -17.02
C GLY A 351 -30.61 -27.22 -18.52
N ALA A 352 -30.37 -25.99 -18.95
CA ALA A 352 -30.30 -25.69 -20.38
C ALA A 352 -29.15 -26.45 -21.05
N GLY A 353 -29.42 -26.96 -22.27
CA GLY A 353 -28.41 -27.65 -23.07
C GLY A 353 -27.30 -26.70 -23.53
N PHE A 354 -26.02 -27.08 -23.31
CA PHE A 354 -24.86 -26.25 -23.65
C PHE A 354 -24.83 -25.86 -25.13
N GLU A 355 -25.06 -26.83 -26.01
CA GLU A 355 -25.06 -26.62 -27.46
C GLU A 355 -26.21 -25.73 -27.92
N PHE A 356 -27.40 -25.94 -27.35
CA PHE A 356 -28.59 -25.13 -27.65
C PHE A 356 -28.39 -23.68 -27.22
N LEU A 357 -27.90 -23.49 -26.01
CA LEU A 357 -27.65 -22.15 -25.48
C LEU A 357 -26.51 -21.45 -26.23
N GLY A 358 -25.43 -22.16 -26.55
CA GLY A 358 -24.31 -21.63 -27.31
C GLY A 358 -24.71 -21.12 -28.69
N ALA A 359 -25.60 -21.83 -29.39
CA ALA A 359 -26.13 -21.38 -30.67
C ALA A 359 -27.01 -20.14 -30.58
N ARG A 360 -27.65 -19.91 -29.41
CA ARG A 360 -28.55 -18.77 -29.19
C ARG A 360 -27.85 -17.50 -28.72
N VAL A 361 -26.84 -17.63 -27.87
CA VAL A 361 -26.32 -16.47 -27.13
C VAL A 361 -24.79 -16.24 -27.25
N SER A 362 -24.04 -17.15 -27.85
CA SER A 362 -22.60 -16.99 -28.01
C SER A 362 -22.27 -16.06 -29.18
N GLU A 363 -21.40 -15.07 -28.96
CA GLU A 363 -20.89 -14.19 -30.01
C GLU A 363 -20.17 -14.96 -31.13
N ARG A 364 -19.54 -16.07 -30.78
CA ARG A 364 -18.88 -16.98 -31.71
C ARG A 364 -19.21 -18.42 -31.36
N TRP A 365 -20.16 -19.00 -32.09
CA TRP A 365 -20.54 -20.38 -31.93
C TRP A 365 -20.10 -21.21 -33.14
N MET A 366 -19.35 -22.30 -32.89
CA MET A 366 -18.93 -23.25 -33.93
C MET A 366 -19.56 -24.62 -33.66
N PRO A 367 -20.72 -24.93 -34.27
CA PRO A 367 -21.47 -26.15 -33.95
C PRO A 367 -20.79 -27.44 -34.43
N ARG A 368 -19.90 -27.35 -35.41
CA ARG A 368 -19.22 -28.48 -36.07
C ARG A 368 -17.70 -28.48 -35.92
N GLN A 369 -17.16 -28.06 -34.77
CA GLN A 369 -15.75 -28.37 -34.52
C GLN A 369 -15.59 -29.89 -34.43
N ARG A 370 -14.80 -30.47 -35.35
CA ARG A 370 -14.32 -31.85 -35.27
C ARG A 370 -13.72 -32.04 -33.87
N ASN A 371 -13.64 -33.32 -33.42
CA ASN A 371 -12.97 -33.70 -32.17
C ASN A 371 -11.50 -33.29 -32.22
N VAL A 372 -11.22 -31.99 -32.07
CA VAL A 372 -9.87 -31.43 -32.11
C VAL A 372 -9.34 -31.43 -30.69
N TRP A 373 -8.29 -32.20 -30.49
CA TRP A 373 -7.54 -32.18 -29.27
C TRP A 373 -6.53 -31.03 -29.34
N VAL A 374 -6.58 -30.14 -28.37
CA VAL A 374 -5.72 -28.95 -28.30
C VAL A 374 -4.85 -29.07 -27.05
N ASN A 375 -3.55 -28.77 -27.21
CA ASN A 375 -2.63 -28.74 -26.07
C ASN A 375 -3.06 -27.65 -25.10
N ALA A 376 -3.28 -28.01 -23.85
CA ALA A 376 -3.73 -27.08 -22.81
C ALA A 376 -2.72 -25.96 -22.54
N ASP A 377 -1.44 -26.16 -22.80
CA ASP A 377 -0.39 -25.16 -22.61
C ASP A 377 -0.49 -23.98 -23.61
N SER A 378 -1.27 -24.13 -24.68
CA SER A 378 -1.52 -23.05 -25.64
C SER A 378 -2.52 -21.99 -25.17
N PHE A 379 -3.27 -22.25 -24.07
CA PHE A 379 -4.27 -21.33 -23.54
C PHE A 379 -3.69 -20.38 -22.49
N SER A 380 -4.43 -19.29 -22.25
CA SER A 380 -4.11 -18.34 -21.19
C SER A 380 -4.10 -19.01 -19.81
N PRO A 381 -3.37 -18.46 -18.82
CA PRO A 381 -3.35 -19.02 -17.45
C PRO A 381 -4.73 -19.18 -16.83
N ALA A 382 -5.66 -18.27 -17.12
CA ALA A 382 -7.04 -18.31 -16.62
C ALA A 382 -7.80 -19.51 -17.17
N ILE A 383 -7.72 -19.74 -18.48
CA ILE A 383 -8.36 -20.90 -19.13
C ILE A 383 -7.72 -22.21 -18.65
N ARG A 384 -6.38 -22.27 -18.56
CA ARG A 384 -5.67 -23.47 -18.05
C ARG A 384 -6.08 -23.85 -16.64
N LYS A 385 -6.24 -22.87 -15.77
CA LYS A 385 -6.68 -23.09 -14.39
C LYS A 385 -8.04 -23.80 -14.34
N GLU A 386 -8.99 -23.35 -15.14
CA GLU A 386 -10.33 -23.97 -15.21
C GLU A 386 -10.28 -25.36 -15.89
N LEU A 387 -9.54 -25.51 -17.00
CA LEU A 387 -9.35 -26.80 -17.66
C LEU A 387 -8.70 -27.85 -16.75
N ASN A 388 -7.78 -27.43 -15.86
CA ASN A 388 -7.17 -28.33 -14.86
C ASN A 388 -8.22 -28.85 -13.88
N ARG A 389 -9.13 -27.99 -13.43
CA ARG A 389 -10.17 -28.30 -12.45
C ARG A 389 -11.28 -29.21 -13.00
N LEU A 390 -11.67 -28.97 -14.27
CA LEU A 390 -12.81 -29.65 -14.89
C LEU A 390 -12.53 -31.13 -15.16
N LYS A 391 -13.54 -31.97 -14.91
CA LYS A 391 -13.64 -33.32 -15.40
C LYS A 391 -14.38 -33.38 -16.72
N PRO A 392 -14.17 -34.39 -17.59
CA PRO A 392 -14.98 -34.58 -18.78
C PRO A 392 -16.46 -34.58 -18.46
N GLY A 393 -17.23 -33.79 -19.20
CA GLY A 393 -18.67 -33.55 -19.01
C GLY A 393 -19.02 -32.27 -18.23
N GLU A 394 -18.09 -31.74 -17.41
CA GLU A 394 -18.33 -30.56 -16.59
C GLU A 394 -18.22 -29.24 -17.38
N THR A 395 -18.89 -28.22 -16.84
CA THR A 395 -18.90 -26.86 -17.39
C THR A 395 -18.18 -25.91 -16.41
N SER A 396 -17.36 -24.99 -16.96
CA SER A 396 -16.63 -24.00 -16.19
C SER A 396 -17.54 -22.92 -15.58
N ASN A 397 -17.01 -22.17 -14.63
CA ASN A 397 -17.53 -20.84 -14.34
C ASN A 397 -17.23 -19.88 -15.49
N VAL A 398 -17.67 -18.62 -15.36
CA VAL A 398 -17.30 -17.56 -16.30
C VAL A 398 -15.82 -17.26 -16.17
N ILE A 399 -15.07 -17.37 -17.27
CA ILE A 399 -13.65 -17.13 -17.36
C ILE A 399 -13.42 -15.79 -18.05
N ALA A 400 -12.71 -14.86 -17.42
CA ALA A 400 -12.24 -13.66 -18.09
C ALA A 400 -10.97 -13.97 -18.88
N ASP A 401 -10.98 -13.72 -20.21
CA ASP A 401 -9.86 -13.99 -21.11
C ASP A 401 -9.64 -12.77 -22.02
N GLY A 402 -8.73 -11.89 -21.61
CA GLY A 402 -8.52 -10.60 -22.26
C GLY A 402 -9.75 -9.69 -22.15
N LYS A 403 -10.31 -9.28 -23.30
CA LYS A 403 -11.52 -8.45 -23.38
C LYS A 403 -12.82 -9.26 -23.45
N GLN A 404 -12.73 -10.58 -23.39
CA GLN A 404 -13.86 -11.49 -23.56
C GLN A 404 -14.11 -12.32 -22.32
N TYR A 405 -15.32 -12.87 -22.24
CA TYR A 405 -15.74 -13.81 -21.20
C TYR A 405 -16.11 -15.14 -21.85
N LYS A 406 -15.66 -16.24 -21.25
CA LYS A 406 -15.83 -17.58 -21.81
C LYS A 406 -16.48 -18.51 -20.80
N ILE A 407 -17.31 -19.44 -21.32
CA ILE A 407 -17.78 -20.60 -20.58
C ILE A 407 -17.38 -21.83 -21.40
N ILE A 408 -16.71 -22.78 -20.75
CA ILE A 408 -16.16 -23.97 -21.38
C ILE A 408 -16.86 -25.20 -20.86
N LYS A 409 -17.28 -26.11 -21.75
CA LYS A 409 -17.72 -27.47 -21.42
C LYS A 409 -16.64 -28.45 -21.87
N LEU A 410 -15.97 -29.07 -20.91
CA LEU A 410 -14.93 -30.06 -21.20
C LEU A 410 -15.58 -31.36 -21.67
N LYS A 411 -15.21 -31.85 -22.87
CA LYS A 411 -15.68 -33.09 -23.46
C LYS A 411 -14.72 -34.26 -23.24
N GLY A 412 -13.39 -33.96 -23.24
CA GLY A 412 -12.38 -34.96 -23.03
C GLY A 412 -11.03 -34.36 -22.56
N LYS A 413 -10.27 -35.17 -21.86
CA LYS A 413 -8.93 -34.83 -21.38
C LYS A 413 -8.05 -36.06 -21.51
N ARG A 414 -6.89 -35.94 -22.14
CA ARG A 414 -5.96 -37.07 -22.33
C ARG A 414 -4.49 -36.64 -22.24
N GLY A 415 -3.59 -37.57 -21.98
CA GLY A 415 -2.16 -37.33 -21.89
C GLY A 415 -1.79 -36.50 -20.66
N GLY A 416 -0.65 -35.83 -20.76
CA GLY A 416 -0.08 -35.00 -19.70
C GLY A 416 0.68 -35.83 -18.66
N LYS A 417 1.86 -35.31 -18.27
CA LYS A 417 2.66 -35.86 -17.17
C LYS A 417 2.65 -34.91 -15.99
N PRO A 418 2.43 -35.38 -14.77
CA PRO A 418 2.56 -34.55 -13.59
C PRO A 418 3.97 -33.95 -13.52
N LEU A 419 4.07 -32.66 -13.24
CA LEU A 419 5.33 -32.04 -12.90
C LEU A 419 5.88 -32.69 -11.63
N LYS A 420 7.16 -33.01 -11.61
CA LYS A 420 7.79 -33.55 -10.40
C LYS A 420 7.64 -32.58 -9.23
N PHE A 421 7.48 -33.10 -8.00
CA PHE A 421 7.26 -32.34 -6.77
C PHE A 421 8.18 -31.11 -6.64
N PHE A 422 9.49 -31.29 -6.86
CA PHE A 422 10.48 -30.21 -6.73
C PHE A 422 10.26 -29.04 -7.71
N ARG A 423 9.52 -29.25 -8.81
CA ARG A 423 9.17 -28.18 -9.79
C ARG A 423 8.00 -27.31 -9.34
N VAL A 424 7.22 -27.80 -8.40
CA VAL A 424 5.99 -27.14 -7.93
C VAL A 424 6.05 -26.76 -6.46
N VAL A 425 7.07 -27.18 -5.72
CA VAL A 425 7.19 -27.03 -4.27
C VAL A 425 7.00 -25.59 -3.78
N ASP A 426 7.54 -24.59 -4.49
CA ASP A 426 7.38 -23.19 -4.09
C ASP A 426 5.93 -22.69 -4.29
N THR A 427 5.24 -23.22 -5.29
CA THR A 427 3.80 -22.96 -5.48
C THR A 427 2.99 -23.62 -4.38
N LEU A 428 3.33 -24.86 -4.03
CA LEU A 428 2.68 -25.59 -2.95
C LEU A 428 2.88 -24.89 -1.61
N ARG A 429 4.09 -24.42 -1.29
CA ARG A 429 4.36 -23.64 -0.07
C ARG A 429 3.45 -22.44 0.06
N LYS A 430 3.24 -21.71 -1.03
CA LYS A 430 2.33 -20.55 -1.04
C LYS A 430 0.88 -20.96 -0.78
N ILE A 431 0.40 -22.00 -1.46
CA ILE A 431 -1.00 -22.45 -1.36
C ILE A 431 -1.27 -23.04 0.01
N VAL A 432 -0.46 -24.02 0.43
CA VAL A 432 -0.63 -24.70 1.72
C VAL A 432 -0.40 -23.73 2.88
N GLY A 433 0.60 -22.83 2.75
CA GLY A 433 0.85 -21.78 3.74
C GLY A 433 -0.34 -20.82 3.88
N GLN A 434 -0.99 -20.42 2.78
CA GLN A 434 -2.20 -19.61 2.84
C GLN A 434 -3.36 -20.38 3.50
N ASN A 435 -3.58 -21.63 3.13
CA ASN A 435 -4.62 -22.48 3.75
C ASN A 435 -4.37 -22.65 5.27
N ASN A 436 -3.13 -22.85 5.66
CA ASN A 436 -2.75 -22.94 7.07
C ASN A 436 -2.98 -21.60 7.78
N PHE A 437 -2.64 -20.47 7.12
CA PHE A 437 -2.86 -19.14 7.67
C PHE A 437 -4.35 -18.90 7.96
N ASP A 438 -5.23 -19.14 7.00
CA ASP A 438 -6.66 -18.96 7.16
C ASP A 438 -7.22 -19.82 8.29
N LYS A 439 -6.77 -21.08 8.37
CA LYS A 439 -7.16 -22.04 9.42
C LYS A 439 -6.67 -21.62 10.81
N VAL A 440 -5.40 -21.21 10.93
CA VAL A 440 -4.81 -20.78 12.22
C VAL A 440 -5.45 -19.49 12.68
N LEU A 441 -5.59 -18.49 11.79
CA LEU A 441 -6.21 -17.20 12.11
C LEU A 441 -7.66 -17.38 12.54
N SER A 442 -8.47 -18.14 11.78
CA SER A 442 -9.87 -18.41 12.14
C SER A 442 -10.01 -19.08 13.50
N LYS A 443 -9.14 -20.09 13.80
CA LYS A 443 -9.12 -20.76 15.10
C LYS A 443 -8.72 -19.80 16.22
N TYR A 444 -7.78 -18.91 15.96
CA TYR A 444 -7.35 -17.89 16.94
C TYR A 444 -8.48 -16.88 17.21
N LEU A 445 -9.08 -16.33 16.16
CA LEU A 445 -10.21 -15.41 16.25
C LEU A 445 -11.41 -16.02 16.98
N ALA A 446 -11.72 -17.29 16.75
CA ALA A 446 -12.77 -17.98 17.48
C ALA A 446 -12.50 -18.01 18.99
N LYS A 447 -11.22 -18.21 19.41
CA LYS A 447 -10.85 -18.12 20.83
C LYS A 447 -10.99 -16.69 21.37
N LEU A 448 -10.60 -15.66 20.60
CA LEU A 448 -10.75 -14.28 21.00
C LEU A 448 -12.23 -13.91 21.18
N ARG A 449 -13.05 -14.26 20.22
CA ARG A 449 -14.52 -14.02 20.26
C ARG A 449 -15.16 -14.67 21.48
N LYS A 450 -14.80 -15.92 21.80
CA LYS A 450 -15.35 -16.66 22.96
C LYS A 450 -15.07 -15.98 24.30
N ARG A 451 -13.95 -15.28 24.44
CA ARG A 451 -13.57 -14.59 25.70
C ARG A 451 -13.92 -13.09 25.71
N SER A 452 -14.52 -12.57 24.66
CA SER A 452 -14.80 -11.14 24.48
C SER A 452 -16.30 -10.86 24.58
N LYS A 453 -16.64 -9.65 25.05
CA LYS A 453 -18.01 -9.13 25.05
C LYS A 453 -18.25 -8.42 23.72
N ILE A 454 -19.00 -9.04 22.83
CA ILE A 454 -19.34 -8.49 21.53
C ILE A 454 -20.83 -8.24 21.45
N LYS A 455 -21.24 -7.02 21.11
CA LYS A 455 -22.62 -6.65 20.85
C LYS A 455 -22.71 -6.08 19.42
N ILE A 456 -23.61 -6.63 18.60
CA ILE A 456 -23.85 -6.17 17.24
C ILE A 456 -25.26 -5.62 17.14
N ASN A 457 -25.41 -4.39 16.66
CA ASN A 457 -26.70 -3.74 16.45
C ASN A 457 -27.31 -4.13 15.08
N LYS A 458 -27.91 -5.32 15.04
CA LYS A 458 -28.51 -5.86 13.81
C LYS A 458 -29.57 -4.95 13.20
N LYS A 459 -30.29 -4.17 14.03
CA LYS A 459 -31.34 -3.25 13.56
C LYS A 459 -30.73 -2.10 12.76
N VAL A 460 -29.68 -1.49 13.29
CA VAL A 460 -28.95 -0.40 12.61
C VAL A 460 -28.27 -0.90 11.34
N LEU A 461 -27.65 -2.08 11.39
CA LEU A 461 -27.01 -2.67 10.21
C LEU A 461 -28.01 -2.88 9.06
N LYS A 462 -29.20 -3.39 9.36
CA LYS A 462 -30.25 -3.57 8.35
C LYS A 462 -30.70 -2.23 7.74
N GLN A 463 -30.86 -1.19 8.56
CA GLN A 463 -31.21 0.16 8.07
C GLN A 463 -30.14 0.73 7.13
N ILE A 464 -28.86 0.48 7.47
CA ILE A 464 -27.74 0.91 6.64
C ILE A 464 -27.69 0.13 5.32
N GLU A 465 -27.90 -1.19 5.34
CA GLU A 465 -27.99 -2.01 4.13
C GLU A 465 -29.08 -1.51 3.18
N GLU A 466 -30.27 -1.24 3.70
CA GLU A 466 -31.37 -0.67 2.93
C GLU A 466 -31.04 0.70 2.33
N LYS A 467 -30.38 1.58 3.11
CA LYS A 467 -29.93 2.90 2.67
C LYS A 467 -28.88 2.82 1.55
N TYR A 468 -27.97 1.85 1.60
CA TYR A 468 -26.95 1.64 0.56
C TYR A 468 -27.54 1.00 -0.71
N GLN A 469 -28.51 0.11 -0.58
CA GLN A 469 -29.21 -0.47 -1.74
C GLN A 469 -30.03 0.58 -2.48
N THR A 470 -30.72 1.48 -1.79
CA THR A 470 -31.52 2.56 -2.41
C THR A 470 -30.69 3.67 -3.05
N LYS A 471 -29.48 3.97 -2.56
CA LYS A 471 -28.56 4.93 -3.19
C LYS A 471 -27.95 4.45 -4.50
N ASN A 472 -27.87 3.14 -4.71
CA ASN A 472 -27.34 2.52 -5.94
C ASN A 472 -28.39 2.35 -7.04
N ILE A 473 -29.65 2.73 -6.81
CA ILE A 473 -30.75 2.69 -7.79
C ILE A 473 -30.97 4.08 -8.42
N ARG A 474 -30.30 5.13 -7.97
CA ARG A 474 -30.30 6.48 -8.54
C ARG A 474 -28.90 6.83 -9.11
#